data_9b0d4cb44afc0ee4f54f697b27d48530
#
_entry.id   9b0d4cb44afc0ee4f54f697b27d48530
#
_cell.length_a   1.000
_cell.length_b   1.000
_cell.length_c   1.000
_cell.angle_alpha   90.00
_cell.angle_beta   90.00
_cell.angle_gamma   90.00
#
_symmetry.space_group_name_H-M   'P 1'
#
loop_
_entity.id
_entity.type
_entity.pdbx_description
1 polymer ?
#
loop_
_entity_poly.entity_id
_entity_poly.type
_entity_poly.pdbx_seq_one_letter_code
_entity_poly.pdbx_strand_id
1 'polypeptide(L)'
;MPLSSLLVQAFNDHPLGLCGQHDPAKSVASVESVEQRLNLLTLGAVLDTNHLNAERWSALAALHDHWLLDPPQAAYKSSPQILAIMQQLHIAGPQYIARVWWQICRGVQGRFKGSWRDLLKANDDNAQTLQRYLQQSQTTFPVFAGPVISARWLDLIHRIGGVTLQDWDRLTVTLPPEQIKTARKFGITEAEVHPLVSSALEVWSTSCRNLPAESCGLAGCPGK
;
A
#
# COMPACT_ATOMS: atom_id res chain seq x y z
N MET A 1 -21.67 -17.77 4.74
CA MET A 1 -20.74 -16.71 4.31
C MET A 1 -19.63 -17.37 3.50
N PRO A 2 -19.30 -16.92 2.29
CA PRO A 2 -18.20 -17.48 1.51
C PRO A 2 -16.86 -17.32 2.26
N LEU A 3 -15.94 -18.28 2.09
CA LEU A 3 -14.60 -18.22 2.71
C LEU A 3 -13.82 -16.97 2.29
N SER A 4 -14.02 -16.49 1.06
CA SER A 4 -13.43 -15.24 0.58
C SER A 4 -13.88 -14.03 1.38
N SER A 5 -15.17 -13.96 1.73
CA SER A 5 -15.69 -12.88 2.60
C SER A 5 -15.14 -12.95 4.02
N LEU A 6 -14.98 -14.17 4.56
CA LEU A 6 -14.36 -14.38 5.86
C LEU A 6 -12.87 -13.95 5.85
N LEU A 7 -12.15 -14.26 4.75
CA LEU A 7 -10.76 -13.83 4.60
C LEU A 7 -10.63 -12.30 4.62
N VAL A 8 -11.48 -11.61 3.85
CA VAL A 8 -11.49 -10.14 3.79
C VAL A 8 -11.91 -9.55 5.14
N GLN A 9 -12.95 -10.10 5.77
CA GLN A 9 -13.37 -9.66 7.10
C GLN A 9 -12.26 -9.86 8.13
N ALA A 10 -11.62 -11.04 8.15
CA ALA A 10 -10.49 -11.32 9.04
C ALA A 10 -9.31 -10.37 8.81
N PHE A 11 -9.05 -9.99 7.57
CA PHE A 11 -8.03 -9.00 7.24
C PHE A 11 -8.40 -7.60 7.74
N ASN A 12 -9.67 -7.21 7.62
CA ASN A 12 -10.15 -5.92 8.11
C ASN A 12 -10.24 -5.87 9.65
N ASP A 13 -10.63 -6.97 10.28
CA ASP A 13 -10.78 -7.05 11.76
C ASP A 13 -9.46 -7.36 12.47
N HIS A 14 -8.38 -7.47 11.73
CA HIS A 14 -7.00 -7.74 12.19
C HIS A 14 -6.72 -9.14 12.79
N PRO A 15 -7.52 -10.19 12.61
CA PRO A 15 -7.12 -11.52 13.08
C PRO A 15 -5.85 -11.99 12.36
N LEU A 16 -5.62 -11.58 11.11
CA LEU A 16 -4.38 -11.81 10.38
C LEU A 16 -3.23 -10.94 10.90
N GLY A 17 -3.52 -9.84 11.58
CA GLY A 17 -2.54 -9.06 12.33
C GLY A 17 -1.92 -9.80 13.52
N LEU A 18 -2.59 -10.82 14.04
CA LEU A 18 -2.02 -11.74 15.04
C LEU A 18 -0.79 -12.49 14.51
N CYS A 19 -0.63 -12.55 13.19
CA CYS A 19 0.52 -13.12 12.51
C CYS A 19 1.75 -12.17 12.49
N GLY A 20 1.76 -11.11 13.28
CA GLY A 20 2.86 -10.15 13.37
C GLY A 20 2.87 -9.08 12.29
N GLN A 21 1.84 -9.04 11.46
CA GLN A 21 1.68 -7.98 10.47
C GLN A 21 0.91 -6.81 11.07
N HIS A 22 1.37 -5.62 10.75
CA HIS A 22 0.79 -4.39 11.26
C HIS A 22 -0.24 -3.82 10.31
N ASP A 23 -1.37 -3.45 10.87
CA ASP A 23 -2.34 -2.63 10.15
C ASP A 23 -1.82 -1.18 10.05
N PRO A 24 -1.58 -0.69 8.83
CA PRO A 24 -1.14 0.68 8.62
C PRO A 24 -2.15 1.71 9.18
N ALA A 25 -3.42 1.37 9.31
CA ALA A 25 -4.45 2.27 9.83
C ALA A 25 -4.11 2.77 11.22
N LYS A 26 -3.55 1.93 12.09
CA LYS A 26 -3.16 2.33 13.46
C LYS A 26 -2.08 3.41 13.46
N SER A 27 -1.08 3.28 12.61
CA SER A 27 0.00 4.29 12.51
C SER A 27 -0.46 5.55 11.80
N VAL A 28 -1.35 5.43 10.82
CA VAL A 28 -1.89 6.57 10.07
C VAL A 28 -2.92 7.36 10.88
N ALA A 29 -3.62 6.70 11.82
CA ALA A 29 -4.65 7.34 12.65
C ALA A 29 -4.13 8.52 13.50
N SER A 30 -2.85 8.52 13.85
CA SER A 30 -2.22 9.61 14.60
C SER A 30 -1.89 10.84 13.73
N VAL A 31 -1.99 10.72 12.41
CA VAL A 31 -1.69 11.79 11.47
C VAL A 31 -2.99 12.52 11.10
N GLU A 32 -3.13 13.78 11.51
CA GLU A 32 -4.38 14.53 11.33
C GLU A 32 -4.59 14.96 9.88
N SER A 33 -3.54 15.46 9.22
CA SER A 33 -3.63 15.98 7.86
C SER A 33 -3.83 14.87 6.82
N VAL A 34 -4.84 15.02 5.96
CA VAL A 34 -5.08 14.12 4.83
C VAL A 34 -3.88 14.06 3.90
N GLU A 35 -3.26 15.21 3.59
CA GLU A 35 -2.08 15.25 2.71
C GLU A 35 -0.90 14.51 3.32
N GLN A 36 -0.64 14.67 4.61
CA GLN A 36 0.41 13.93 5.31
C GLN A 36 0.11 12.41 5.33
N ARG A 37 -1.14 12.01 5.53
CA ARG A 37 -1.55 10.60 5.41
C ARG A 37 -1.27 10.04 4.01
N LEU A 38 -1.62 10.79 2.96
CA LEU A 38 -1.33 10.40 1.59
C LEU A 38 0.17 10.28 1.33
N ASN A 39 0.98 11.21 1.83
CA ASN A 39 2.44 11.15 1.75
C ASN A 39 2.99 9.88 2.40
N LEU A 40 2.54 9.60 3.63
CA LEU A 40 2.94 8.42 4.40
C LEU A 40 2.57 7.12 3.69
N LEU A 41 1.32 7.00 3.25
CA LEU A 41 0.83 5.82 2.54
C LEU A 41 1.51 5.62 1.20
N THR A 42 1.86 6.71 0.51
CA THR A 42 2.57 6.64 -0.76
C THR A 42 4.00 6.17 -0.57
N LEU A 43 4.72 6.70 0.42
CA LEU A 43 6.06 6.18 0.73
C LEU A 43 5.98 4.72 1.19
N GLY A 44 5.01 4.37 2.02
CA GLY A 44 4.76 2.98 2.40
C GLY A 44 4.55 2.06 1.20
N ALA A 45 3.77 2.49 0.21
CA ALA A 45 3.57 1.73 -1.03
C ALA A 45 4.86 1.57 -1.85
N VAL A 46 5.71 2.59 -1.88
CA VAL A 46 7.04 2.53 -2.54
C VAL A 46 7.98 1.56 -1.81
N LEU A 47 7.86 1.46 -0.50
CA LEU A 47 8.68 0.56 0.34
C LEU A 47 8.22 -0.88 0.34
N ASP A 48 7.18 -1.20 -0.40
CA ASP A 48 6.50 -2.50 -0.38
C ASP A 48 5.72 -2.75 0.92
N THR A 49 4.50 -2.27 0.91
CA THR A 49 3.56 -2.31 2.03
C THR A 49 3.37 -3.68 2.67
N ASN A 50 3.53 -4.75 1.90
CA ASN A 50 3.25 -6.09 2.39
C ASN A 50 4.33 -6.64 3.33
N HIS A 51 5.49 -6.00 3.34
CA HIS A 51 6.63 -6.40 4.15
C HIS A 51 6.97 -5.38 5.24
N LEU A 52 6.19 -4.28 5.34
CA LEU A 52 6.34 -3.33 6.44
C LEU A 52 5.68 -3.89 7.70
N ASN A 53 6.49 -4.17 8.72
CA ASN A 53 6.01 -4.56 10.04
C ASN A 53 5.54 -3.33 10.85
N ALA A 54 4.98 -3.58 12.04
CA ALA A 54 4.48 -2.55 12.94
C ALA A 54 5.52 -1.46 13.27
N GLU A 55 6.74 -1.89 13.53
CA GLU A 55 7.84 -1.00 13.90
C GLU A 55 8.18 -0.04 12.76
N ARG A 56 8.25 -0.54 11.52
CA ARG A 56 8.52 0.28 10.33
C ARG A 56 7.39 1.25 10.04
N TRP A 57 6.13 0.83 10.15
CA TRP A 57 4.99 1.74 10.02
C TRP A 57 5.02 2.84 11.08
N SER A 58 5.32 2.50 12.33
CA SER A 58 5.46 3.48 13.41
C SER A 58 6.63 4.44 13.17
N ALA A 59 7.76 3.93 12.68
CA ALA A 59 8.91 4.77 12.32
C ALA A 59 8.58 5.73 11.15
N LEU A 60 7.83 5.27 10.15
CA LEU A 60 7.37 6.13 9.07
C LEU A 60 6.37 7.18 9.55
N ALA A 61 5.43 6.80 10.41
CA ALA A 61 4.45 7.72 10.97
C ALA A 61 5.12 8.82 11.84
N ALA A 62 6.18 8.48 12.54
CA ALA A 62 6.98 9.45 13.30
C ALA A 62 7.65 10.52 12.42
N LEU A 63 7.75 10.28 11.12
CA LEU A 63 8.30 11.22 10.14
C LEU A 63 7.24 12.11 9.50
N HIS A 64 5.99 12.12 9.96
CA HIS A 64 4.88 12.80 9.28
C HIS A 64 5.15 14.30 9.01
N ASP A 65 5.89 14.99 9.88
CA ASP A 65 6.32 16.39 9.71
C ASP A 65 7.73 16.54 9.09
N HIS A 66 8.36 15.41 8.76
CA HIS A 66 9.71 15.46 8.20
C HIS A 66 9.67 15.79 6.70
N TRP A 67 10.63 16.59 6.23
CA TRP A 67 10.73 16.99 4.82
C TRP A 67 10.74 15.81 3.84
N LEU A 68 11.15 14.62 4.28
CA LEU A 68 11.12 13.41 3.46
C LEU A 68 9.71 13.06 2.97
N LEU A 69 8.71 13.28 3.83
CA LEU A 69 7.29 13.03 3.53
C LEU A 69 6.56 14.25 2.96
N ASP A 70 7.27 15.32 2.67
CA ASP A 70 6.74 16.51 2.02
C ASP A 70 7.26 16.57 0.57
N PRO A 71 6.45 16.20 -0.46
CA PRO A 71 6.89 16.20 -1.85
C PRO A 71 7.49 17.52 -2.32
N PRO A 72 6.94 18.70 -1.98
CA PRO A 72 7.58 19.98 -2.27
C PRO A 72 9.01 20.08 -1.77
N GLN A 73 9.25 19.71 -0.52
CA GLN A 73 10.59 19.80 0.07
C GLN A 73 11.52 18.69 -0.44
N ALA A 74 11.02 17.45 -0.50
CA ALA A 74 11.79 16.29 -0.96
C ALA A 74 12.25 16.43 -2.42
N ALA A 75 11.45 17.06 -3.27
CA ALA A 75 11.79 17.30 -4.68
C ALA A 75 13.04 18.15 -4.88
N TYR A 76 13.35 19.06 -3.94
CA TYR A 76 14.52 19.92 -3.98
C TYR A 76 15.74 19.34 -3.26
N LYS A 77 15.59 18.22 -2.55
CA LYS A 77 16.74 17.54 -1.92
C LYS A 77 17.51 16.71 -2.95
N SER A 78 18.77 16.45 -2.63
CA SER A 78 19.55 15.52 -3.45
C SER A 78 19.24 14.07 -3.12
N SER A 79 19.41 13.19 -4.09
CA SER A 79 19.26 11.75 -3.87
C SER A 79 20.12 11.19 -2.72
N PRO A 80 21.38 11.64 -2.51
CA PRO A 80 22.17 11.25 -1.33
C PRO A 80 21.57 11.64 0.03
N GLN A 81 20.87 12.78 0.12
CA GLN A 81 20.21 13.19 1.37
C GLN A 81 19.02 12.27 1.69
N ILE A 82 18.23 11.92 0.68
CA ILE A 82 17.14 10.94 0.82
C ILE A 82 17.71 9.57 1.20
N LEU A 83 18.80 9.16 0.51
CA LEU A 83 19.46 7.87 0.76
C LEU A 83 19.93 7.74 2.22
N ALA A 84 20.52 8.80 2.78
CA ALA A 84 20.98 8.79 4.18
C ALA A 84 19.85 8.45 5.16
N ILE A 85 18.64 9.01 4.93
CA ILE A 85 17.47 8.70 5.77
C ILE A 85 16.97 7.27 5.53
N MET A 86 16.91 6.81 4.27
CA MET A 86 16.53 5.45 3.97
C MET A 86 17.46 4.41 4.62
N GLN A 87 18.75 4.73 4.71
CA GLN A 87 19.72 3.91 5.43
C GLN A 87 19.48 3.91 6.95
N GLN A 88 19.19 5.07 7.54
CA GLN A 88 18.84 5.19 8.97
C GLN A 88 17.58 4.39 9.32
N LEU A 89 16.61 4.32 8.39
CA LEU A 89 15.39 3.52 8.53
C LEU A 89 15.61 2.03 8.22
N HIS A 90 16.84 1.60 7.94
CA HIS A 90 17.18 0.23 7.58
C HIS A 90 16.33 -0.34 6.43
N ILE A 91 16.02 0.50 5.44
CA ILE A 91 15.24 0.10 4.26
C ILE A 91 16.08 -0.82 3.36
N ALA A 92 15.48 -1.90 2.89
CA ALA A 92 16.12 -2.78 1.91
C ALA A 92 16.24 -2.07 0.55
N GLY A 93 17.41 -2.18 -0.10
CA GLY A 93 17.67 -1.54 -1.39
C GLY A 93 17.58 0.00 -1.34
N PRO A 94 18.16 0.69 -0.34
CA PRO A 94 17.88 2.09 -0.07
C PRO A 94 18.25 3.03 -1.22
N GLN A 95 19.24 2.67 -2.06
CA GLN A 95 19.64 3.46 -3.24
C GLN A 95 18.53 3.52 -4.28
N TYR A 96 17.90 2.37 -4.56
CA TYR A 96 16.80 2.29 -5.50
C TYR A 96 15.59 3.08 -4.98
N ILE A 97 15.20 2.85 -3.73
CA ILE A 97 14.06 3.51 -3.08
C ILE A 97 14.26 5.03 -3.02
N ALA A 98 15.44 5.50 -2.63
CA ALA A 98 15.74 6.93 -2.57
C ALA A 98 15.58 7.61 -3.94
N ARG A 99 16.05 6.97 -5.01
CA ARG A 99 15.89 7.47 -6.38
C ARG A 99 14.44 7.50 -6.80
N VAL A 100 13.70 6.41 -6.55
CA VAL A 100 12.28 6.29 -6.90
C VAL A 100 11.45 7.33 -6.15
N TRP A 101 11.65 7.47 -4.84
CA TRP A 101 10.93 8.45 -4.03
C TRP A 101 11.20 9.89 -4.50
N TRP A 102 12.47 10.23 -4.72
CA TRP A 102 12.83 11.52 -5.27
C TRP A 102 12.16 11.82 -6.62
N GLN A 103 12.13 10.85 -7.51
CA GLN A 103 11.49 10.98 -8.82
C GLN A 103 9.98 11.21 -8.70
N ILE A 104 9.31 10.47 -7.82
CA ILE A 104 7.89 10.63 -7.51
C ILE A 104 7.62 12.04 -6.96
N CYS A 105 8.38 12.47 -5.94
CA CYS A 105 8.22 13.81 -5.35
C CYS A 105 8.38 14.91 -6.40
N ARG A 106 9.37 14.81 -7.28
CA ARG A 106 9.53 15.75 -8.39
C ARG A 106 8.35 15.73 -9.37
N GLY A 107 7.81 14.56 -9.64
CA GLY A 107 6.64 14.41 -10.49
C GLY A 107 5.40 15.07 -9.91
N VAL A 108 5.13 14.83 -8.63
CA VAL A 108 4.02 15.44 -7.91
C VAL A 108 4.23 16.96 -7.79
N GLN A 109 5.44 17.40 -7.45
CA GLN A 109 5.76 18.83 -7.37
C GLN A 109 5.57 19.53 -8.72
N GLY A 110 6.08 18.95 -9.79
CA GLY A 110 6.05 19.59 -11.11
C GLY A 110 4.68 19.62 -11.79
N ARG A 111 3.84 18.62 -11.53
CA ARG A 111 2.54 18.47 -12.22
C ARG A 111 1.35 18.86 -11.35
N PHE A 112 1.47 18.71 -10.02
CA PHE A 112 0.39 18.84 -9.06
C PHE A 112 0.77 19.74 -7.87
N LYS A 113 1.76 20.61 -8.05
CA LYS A 113 2.21 21.59 -7.03
C LYS A 113 2.57 20.95 -5.67
N GLY A 114 2.97 19.68 -5.71
CA GLY A 114 3.32 18.92 -4.52
C GLY A 114 2.16 18.27 -3.78
N SER A 115 0.94 18.34 -4.31
CA SER A 115 -0.27 17.84 -3.66
C SER A 115 -0.77 16.53 -4.30
N TRP A 116 -0.92 15.50 -3.49
CA TRP A 116 -1.60 14.27 -3.89
C TRP A 116 -3.10 14.51 -4.15
N ARG A 117 -3.71 15.40 -3.38
CA ARG A 117 -5.11 15.76 -3.59
C ARG A 117 -5.33 16.40 -4.96
N ASP A 118 -4.39 17.19 -5.44
CA ASP A 118 -4.48 17.77 -6.79
C ASP A 118 -4.30 16.70 -7.87
N LEU A 119 -3.45 15.69 -7.64
CA LEU A 119 -3.37 14.50 -8.50
C LEU A 119 -4.70 13.74 -8.55
N LEU A 120 -5.33 13.51 -7.39
CA LEU A 120 -6.63 12.82 -7.31
C LEU A 120 -7.70 13.60 -8.08
N LYS A 121 -7.85 14.88 -7.81
CA LYS A 121 -8.81 15.75 -8.48
C LYS A 121 -8.59 15.85 -9.99
N ALA A 122 -7.33 15.90 -10.43
CA ALA A 122 -7.00 15.92 -11.85
C ALA A 122 -7.42 14.63 -12.59
N ASN A 123 -7.78 13.59 -11.83
CA ASN A 123 -8.30 12.33 -12.33
C ASN A 123 -9.73 12.07 -11.81
N ASP A 124 -10.49 13.14 -11.53
CA ASP A 124 -11.91 13.12 -11.13
C ASP A 124 -12.18 12.33 -9.84
N ASP A 125 -11.18 12.19 -8.96
CA ASP A 125 -11.21 11.30 -7.78
C ASP A 125 -11.67 9.87 -8.14
N ASN A 126 -11.43 9.44 -9.40
CA ASN A 126 -11.86 8.15 -9.91
C ASN A 126 -10.71 7.14 -9.90
N ALA A 127 -10.91 6.02 -9.21
CA ALA A 127 -9.87 5.03 -8.98
C ALA A 127 -9.34 4.39 -10.28
N GLN A 128 -10.20 4.09 -11.23
CA GLN A 128 -9.78 3.46 -12.50
C GLN A 128 -9.05 4.45 -13.41
N THR A 129 -9.52 5.70 -13.46
CA THR A 129 -8.86 6.76 -14.24
C THR A 129 -7.47 7.04 -13.67
N LEU A 130 -7.37 7.14 -12.35
CA LEU A 130 -6.10 7.37 -11.67
C LEU A 130 -5.14 6.19 -11.84
N GLN A 131 -5.61 4.95 -11.73
CA GLN A 131 -4.79 3.76 -11.98
C GLN A 131 -4.21 3.78 -13.39
N ARG A 132 -5.03 4.07 -14.39
CA ARG A 132 -4.59 4.18 -15.79
C ARG A 132 -3.57 5.30 -15.99
N TYR A 133 -3.81 6.46 -15.38
CA TYR A 133 -2.87 7.58 -15.41
C TYR A 133 -1.51 7.21 -14.84
N LEU A 134 -1.47 6.55 -13.67
CA LEU A 134 -0.23 6.10 -13.04
C LEU A 134 0.52 5.09 -13.91
N GLN A 135 -0.18 4.12 -14.49
CA GLN A 135 0.39 3.11 -15.39
C GLN A 135 1.01 3.74 -16.64
N GLN A 136 0.39 4.76 -17.20
CA GLN A 136 0.90 5.50 -18.37
C GLN A 136 2.02 6.48 -18.02
N SER A 137 2.17 6.84 -16.75
CA SER A 137 3.14 7.81 -16.26
C SER A 137 4.40 7.16 -15.65
N GLN A 138 4.89 6.07 -16.22
CA GLN A 138 6.01 5.27 -15.71
C GLN A 138 7.27 6.09 -15.41
N THR A 139 7.59 7.10 -16.23
CA THR A 139 8.75 7.98 -16.01
C THR A 139 8.57 8.89 -14.79
N THR A 140 7.36 9.19 -14.38
CA THR A 140 7.05 10.05 -13.23
C THR A 140 6.76 9.22 -11.98
N PHE A 141 6.06 8.11 -12.15
CA PHE A 141 5.61 7.23 -11.08
C PHE A 141 6.06 5.77 -11.34
N PRO A 142 7.38 5.49 -11.34
CA PRO A 142 7.91 4.22 -11.84
C PRO A 142 7.35 2.99 -11.13
N VAL A 143 7.18 3.05 -9.82
CA VAL A 143 6.65 1.93 -9.03
C VAL A 143 5.15 1.72 -9.28
N PHE A 144 4.41 2.81 -9.45
CA PHE A 144 2.96 2.78 -9.68
C PHE A 144 2.56 2.43 -11.12
N ALA A 145 3.51 2.29 -12.02
CA ALA A 145 3.24 1.72 -13.35
C ALA A 145 2.84 0.24 -13.28
N GLY A 146 3.22 -0.47 -12.20
CA GLY A 146 2.77 -1.82 -11.95
C GLY A 146 1.30 -1.87 -11.51
N PRO A 147 0.45 -2.72 -12.14
CA PRO A 147 -0.99 -2.77 -11.86
C PRO A 147 -1.29 -3.15 -10.41
N VAL A 148 -0.49 -4.01 -9.81
CA VAL A 148 -0.69 -4.47 -8.43
C VAL A 148 -0.41 -3.34 -7.44
N ILE A 149 0.72 -2.65 -7.59
CA ILE A 149 1.14 -1.61 -6.63
C ILE A 149 0.20 -0.41 -6.71
N SER A 150 -0.16 0.02 -7.92
CA SER A 150 -1.11 1.13 -8.10
C SER A 150 -2.47 0.82 -7.48
N ALA A 151 -3.01 -0.38 -7.74
CA ALA A 151 -4.31 -0.78 -7.20
C ALA A 151 -4.29 -0.88 -5.66
N ARG A 152 -3.23 -1.44 -5.08
CA ARG A 152 -3.07 -1.52 -3.61
C ARG A 152 -2.93 -0.14 -2.97
N TRP A 153 -2.18 0.75 -3.60
CA TRP A 153 -2.07 2.12 -3.12
C TRP A 153 -3.43 2.83 -3.14
N LEU A 154 -4.20 2.68 -4.23
CA LEU A 154 -5.54 3.24 -4.33
C LEU A 154 -6.49 2.69 -3.27
N ASP A 155 -6.41 1.38 -2.99
CA ASP A 155 -7.14 0.74 -1.91
C ASP A 155 -6.77 1.34 -0.54
N LEU A 156 -5.48 1.50 -0.26
CA LEU A 156 -4.99 2.07 1.00
C LEU A 156 -5.45 3.51 1.19
N ILE A 157 -5.28 4.37 0.20
CA ILE A 157 -5.68 5.78 0.34
C ILE A 157 -7.20 5.95 0.46
N HIS A 158 -7.99 5.10 -0.18
CA HIS A 158 -9.44 5.11 -0.02
C HIS A 158 -9.87 4.70 1.39
N ARG A 159 -9.33 3.57 1.90
CA ARG A 159 -9.73 3.02 3.20
C ARG A 159 -9.22 3.81 4.40
N ILE A 160 -7.98 4.28 4.35
CA ILE A 160 -7.31 4.87 5.52
C ILE A 160 -6.66 6.24 5.25
N GLY A 161 -6.54 6.67 4.00
CA GLY A 161 -5.96 7.96 3.63
C GLY A 161 -6.87 9.16 3.89
N GLY A 162 -8.17 8.92 4.11
CA GLY A 162 -9.16 9.98 4.31
C GLY A 162 -9.62 10.62 3.00
N VAL A 163 -9.58 9.87 1.89
CA VAL A 163 -10.11 10.28 0.58
C VAL A 163 -11.15 9.27 0.12
N THR A 164 -12.16 9.75 -0.60
CA THR A 164 -13.16 8.90 -1.23
C THR A 164 -12.87 8.83 -2.72
N LEU A 165 -12.64 7.63 -3.23
CA LEU A 165 -12.44 7.39 -4.66
C LEU A 165 -13.72 6.80 -5.25
N GLN A 166 -14.15 7.36 -6.38
CA GLN A 166 -15.22 6.77 -7.20
C GLN A 166 -14.73 5.48 -7.86
N ASP A 167 -15.62 4.54 -8.13
CA ASP A 167 -15.33 3.24 -8.76
C ASP A 167 -14.19 2.44 -8.08
N TRP A 168 -13.93 2.70 -6.80
CA TRP A 168 -12.94 1.94 -6.02
C TRP A 168 -13.28 0.45 -5.96
N ASP A 169 -14.54 0.10 -5.82
CA ASP A 169 -15.05 -1.26 -5.79
C ASP A 169 -14.83 -2.04 -7.10
N ARG A 170 -14.53 -1.33 -8.18
CA ARG A 170 -14.24 -1.90 -9.50
C ARG A 170 -12.74 -2.07 -9.77
N LEU A 171 -11.90 -1.72 -8.83
CA LEU A 171 -10.47 -1.99 -8.96
C LEU A 171 -10.22 -3.50 -8.99
N THR A 172 -9.40 -3.93 -9.93
CA THR A 172 -8.98 -5.34 -10.01
C THR A 172 -7.45 -5.45 -10.12
N VAL A 173 -6.95 -6.58 -9.63
CA VAL A 173 -5.57 -7.02 -9.82
C VAL A 173 -5.57 -8.48 -10.27
N THR A 174 -4.72 -8.82 -11.21
CA THR A 174 -4.50 -10.20 -11.60
C THR A 174 -3.65 -10.89 -10.53
N LEU A 175 -4.15 -12.01 -10.02
CA LEU A 175 -3.43 -12.80 -9.04
C LEU A 175 -2.21 -13.46 -9.68
N PRO A 176 -1.04 -13.40 -9.05
CA PRO A 176 0.11 -14.17 -9.49
C PRO A 176 -0.13 -15.69 -9.30
N PRO A 177 0.54 -16.54 -10.08
CA PRO A 177 0.28 -17.99 -10.08
C PRO A 177 0.33 -18.66 -8.71
N GLU A 178 1.24 -18.21 -7.84
CA GLU A 178 1.37 -18.70 -6.47
C GLU A 178 0.17 -18.35 -5.59
N GLN A 179 -0.43 -17.17 -5.80
CA GLN A 179 -1.63 -16.76 -5.07
C GLN A 179 -2.90 -17.45 -5.59
N ILE A 180 -2.94 -17.84 -6.87
CA ILE A 180 -4.10 -18.57 -7.44
C ILE A 180 -4.32 -19.89 -6.69
N LYS A 181 -3.25 -20.62 -6.34
CA LYS A 181 -3.38 -21.86 -5.55
C LYS A 181 -3.97 -21.59 -4.17
N THR A 182 -3.57 -20.51 -3.54
CA THR A 182 -4.09 -20.09 -2.24
C THR A 182 -5.53 -19.64 -2.36
N ALA A 183 -5.84 -18.83 -3.38
CA ALA A 183 -7.18 -18.32 -3.64
C ALA A 183 -8.22 -19.45 -3.77
N ARG A 184 -7.88 -20.52 -4.48
CA ARG A 184 -8.75 -21.69 -4.65
C ARG A 184 -9.12 -22.37 -3.34
N LYS A 185 -8.24 -22.34 -2.31
CA LYS A 185 -8.56 -22.86 -0.98
C LYS A 185 -9.67 -22.06 -0.28
N PHE A 186 -9.80 -20.79 -0.64
CA PHE A 186 -10.85 -19.89 -0.15
C PHE A 186 -12.09 -19.84 -1.07
N GLY A 187 -12.15 -20.70 -2.09
CA GLY A 187 -13.25 -20.74 -3.04
C GLY A 187 -13.24 -19.59 -4.05
N ILE A 188 -12.10 -18.90 -4.19
CA ILE A 188 -11.89 -17.83 -5.17
C ILE A 188 -11.37 -18.50 -6.44
N THR A 189 -12.15 -18.43 -7.51
CA THR A 189 -11.87 -19.05 -8.82
C THR A 189 -11.41 -18.03 -9.85
N GLU A 190 -11.71 -16.76 -9.64
CA GLU A 190 -11.40 -15.65 -10.51
C GLU A 190 -9.88 -15.39 -10.52
N ALA A 191 -9.34 -15.11 -11.70
CA ALA A 191 -7.95 -14.70 -11.86
C ALA A 191 -7.73 -13.22 -11.51
N GLU A 192 -8.78 -12.42 -11.61
CA GLU A 192 -8.80 -11.00 -11.23
C GLU A 192 -9.67 -10.81 -10.00
N VAL A 193 -9.10 -10.15 -9.00
CA VAL A 193 -9.77 -9.92 -7.72
C VAL A 193 -9.57 -8.46 -7.29
N HIS A 194 -10.42 -7.99 -6.39
CA HIS A 194 -10.21 -6.69 -5.76
C HIS A 194 -8.86 -6.64 -5.00
N PRO A 195 -8.13 -5.50 -4.99
CA PRO A 195 -6.83 -5.37 -4.33
C PRO A 195 -6.83 -5.81 -2.86
N LEU A 196 -7.92 -5.56 -2.14
CA LEU A 196 -8.11 -5.98 -0.75
C LEU A 196 -8.03 -7.51 -0.61
N VAL A 197 -8.66 -8.25 -1.53
CA VAL A 197 -8.59 -9.72 -1.54
C VAL A 197 -7.17 -10.20 -1.83
N SER A 198 -6.50 -9.58 -2.81
CA SER A 198 -5.10 -9.89 -3.12
C SER A 198 -4.19 -9.64 -1.92
N SER A 199 -4.34 -8.52 -1.23
CA SER A 199 -3.58 -8.21 -0.01
C SER A 199 -3.83 -9.22 1.10
N ALA A 200 -5.09 -9.59 1.33
CA ALA A 200 -5.47 -10.59 2.33
C ALA A 200 -4.87 -11.98 2.03
N LEU A 201 -4.89 -12.41 0.76
CA LEU A 201 -4.26 -13.67 0.32
C LEU A 201 -2.76 -13.68 0.53
N GLU A 202 -2.09 -12.56 0.27
CA GLU A 202 -0.66 -12.43 0.46
C GLU A 202 -0.28 -12.49 1.94
N VAL A 203 -0.95 -11.73 2.79
CA VAL A 203 -0.75 -11.76 4.25
C VAL A 203 -0.98 -13.18 4.78
N TRP A 204 -2.04 -13.85 4.33
CA TRP A 204 -2.29 -15.23 4.74
C TRP A 204 -1.16 -16.17 4.30
N SER A 205 -0.70 -16.08 3.05
CA SER A 205 0.33 -16.99 2.51
C SER A 205 1.69 -16.79 3.16
N THR A 206 2.03 -15.57 3.54
CA THR A 206 3.34 -15.24 4.11
C THR A 206 3.39 -15.43 5.62
N SER A 207 2.34 -15.07 6.32
CA SER A 207 2.32 -14.98 7.78
C SER A 207 1.52 -16.11 8.43
N CYS A 208 0.32 -16.41 7.94
CA CYS A 208 -0.57 -17.36 8.59
C CYS A 208 -0.25 -18.81 8.26
N ARG A 209 0.33 -19.08 7.09
CA ARG A 209 0.61 -20.44 6.63
C ARG A 209 1.48 -21.25 7.59
N ASN A 210 2.38 -20.60 8.29
CA ASN A 210 3.37 -21.22 9.17
C ASN A 210 2.98 -21.17 10.65
N LEU A 211 1.80 -20.61 10.99
CA LEU A 211 1.35 -20.54 12.37
C LEU A 211 0.64 -21.82 12.81
N PRO A 212 0.78 -22.19 14.11
CA PRO A 212 -0.06 -23.21 14.71
C PRO A 212 -1.55 -22.87 14.54
N ALA A 213 -2.37 -23.90 14.30
CA ALA A 213 -3.81 -23.73 14.09
C ALA A 213 -4.50 -22.93 15.23
N GLU A 214 -3.98 -23.08 16.44
CA GLU A 214 -4.45 -22.42 17.66
C GLU A 214 -4.22 -20.90 17.66
N SER A 215 -3.20 -20.44 16.93
CA SER A 215 -2.85 -19.02 16.81
C SER A 215 -3.60 -18.28 15.69
N CYS A 216 -4.37 -19.00 14.88
CA CYS A 216 -5.13 -18.41 13.79
C CYS A 216 -6.58 -18.17 14.22
N GLY A 217 -6.96 -16.89 14.37
CA GLY A 217 -8.33 -16.49 14.74
C GLY A 217 -9.39 -16.73 13.66
N LEU A 218 -8.98 -17.18 12.45
CA LEU A 218 -9.90 -17.42 11.33
C LEU A 218 -10.57 -18.80 11.48
N ALA A 219 -11.83 -18.81 11.88
CA ALA A 219 -12.64 -20.03 11.93
C ALA A 219 -12.79 -20.64 10.53
N GLY A 220 -12.49 -21.96 10.40
CA GLY A 220 -12.55 -22.64 9.12
C GLY A 220 -11.40 -22.32 8.15
N CYS A 221 -10.28 -21.83 8.66
CA CYS A 221 -9.09 -21.57 7.85
C CYS A 221 -8.64 -22.85 7.10
N PRO A 222 -8.46 -22.81 5.77
CA PRO A 222 -8.05 -23.98 4.98
C PRO A 222 -6.62 -24.41 5.20
N GLY A 223 -5.86 -23.73 6.06
CA GLY A 223 -4.52 -24.11 6.48
C GLY A 223 -4.46 -24.92 7.78
N LYS A 224 -5.64 -25.19 8.38
CA LYS A 224 -5.79 -26.00 9.60
C LYS A 224 -5.91 -27.48 9.26
#